data_2bbafae08e2a0965b4297b1d44104e0b
#
_entry.id   2bbafae08e2a0965b4297b1d44104e0b
#
_cell.length_a   1.000
_cell.length_b   1.000
_cell.length_c   1.000
_cell.angle_alpha   90.00
_cell.angle_beta   90.00
_cell.angle_gamma   90.00
#
_symmetry.space_group_name_H-M   'P 1'
#
loop_
_entity.id
_entity.type
_entity.pdbx_description
1 polymer ?
#
loop_
_entity_poly.entity_id
_entity_poly.type
_entity_poly.pdbx_seq_one_letter_code
_entity_poly.pdbx_strand_id
1 'polypeptide(L)'
;RLGAPRGSGWALSXGRSAAAMAQRGAEGGERGSAEEGGDGEPRAETERGPSGAAEPFQPPEGGFGWVVVFAAAWCNGSIFGIHNSFGIIYTMLQSDLGEGEKDPTLEFKTAWVGSLAMGMIFFCSPIVSIFTDRIGCRTTAALGAAIAFIGLLSSSFTKSLEVRYFTYGILFGCGSSFAFQPSLVILGHYFKRRLGLANGIVAGSSCLISVPLPFFLKMVGKAIGLAHTFQVLSALMLIQIFLSMTYRPLLPPSCDSQHDGQDKLGSRSMRQQCWSQMRKYFNLTVFRRKTYRIWAFGIATAVLGYFVPYMHLVKYVEKEFEETKKDWILPVCLGGMSGLGRLLSGHIGDCIPGLKKIYLQVASFVLFGLMCMMIPQCRGFEGVIVICLFLGLCDGCFTTIMAPIAFELVGPMQASQAIGYLMGLMAVPMTAGTPIAGYFNDYFGNYHAGFYFAGVPPIVGGLVLSVVPLVHQRMLQKQRLDSGKDKMLTPEAVVNGELLPGCPASEAHM
;
A
#
# COMPACT_ATOMS: atom_id res chain seq x y z
N ARG A 1 -39.76 -37.49 -23.63
CA ARG A 1 -40.00 -36.08 -23.99
C ARG A 1 -39.23 -35.21 -23.02
N LEU A 2 -38.07 -34.81 -23.44
CA LEU A 2 -37.12 -33.99 -22.66
C LEU A 2 -37.26 -32.53 -23.10
N GLY A 3 -37.57 -31.69 -22.17
CA GLY A 3 -37.64 -30.23 -22.36
C GLY A 3 -36.28 -29.57 -22.18
N ALA A 4 -35.91 -28.72 -23.14
CA ALA A 4 -34.64 -27.99 -23.13
C ALA A 4 -34.69 -26.77 -22.19
N PRO A 5 -33.61 -26.44 -21.51
CA PRO A 5 -33.60 -25.27 -20.64
C PRO A 5 -33.39 -23.97 -21.42
N ARG A 6 -34.06 -22.92 -20.97
CA ARG A 6 -33.99 -21.57 -21.52
C ARG A 6 -32.67 -20.93 -21.17
N GLY A 7 -31.96 -20.43 -22.15
CA GLY A 7 -30.68 -19.76 -21.99
C GLY A 7 -30.83 -18.35 -21.44
N SER A 8 -29.93 -18.02 -20.57
CA SER A 8 -29.85 -16.73 -19.86
C SER A 8 -29.47 -15.59 -20.81
N GLY A 9 -30.23 -14.52 -20.74
CA GLY A 9 -30.12 -13.35 -21.62
C GLY A 9 -29.03 -12.35 -21.23
N TRP A 10 -27.79 -12.80 -21.13
CA TRP A 10 -26.67 -11.91 -20.80
C TRP A 10 -25.81 -11.50 -22.02
N ALA A 11 -26.15 -11.96 -23.20
CA ALA A 11 -25.32 -11.75 -24.39
C ALA A 11 -25.72 -10.55 -25.27
N LEU A 12 -26.78 -9.78 -24.88
CA LEU A 12 -27.33 -8.74 -25.76
C LEU A 12 -26.97 -7.30 -25.36
N SER A 13 -26.26 -7.16 -24.32
CA SER A 13 -25.89 -5.82 -23.83
C SER A 13 -24.57 -5.27 -24.38
N UNK A 14 -24.06 -6.10 -24.91
CA UNK A 14 -22.79 -5.66 -25.26
C UNK A 14 -22.68 -5.17 -26.66
N GLY A 15 -23.42 -5.58 -27.32
CA GLY A 15 -23.41 -5.23 -28.73
C GLY A 15 -23.90 -3.83 -29.08
N ARG A 16 -24.56 -3.18 -28.12
CA ARG A 16 -25.10 -1.84 -28.40
C ARG A 16 -24.16 -0.71 -28.08
N SER A 17 -23.14 -0.95 -27.25
CA SER A 17 -22.17 0.08 -26.90
C SER A 17 -21.08 0.29 -27.96
N ALA A 18 -20.78 -0.76 -28.72
CA ALA A 18 -19.76 -0.66 -29.79
C ALA A 18 -20.29 -0.02 -31.07
N ALA A 19 -21.60 -0.11 -31.31
CA ALA A 19 -22.21 0.50 -32.50
C ALA A 19 -22.44 2.00 -32.34
N ALA A 20 -22.56 2.49 -31.11
CA ALA A 20 -22.78 3.92 -30.84
C ALA A 20 -21.49 4.74 -30.95
N MET A 21 -20.32 4.10 -30.80
CA MET A 21 -19.03 4.80 -30.95
C MET A 21 -18.53 4.86 -32.40
N ALA A 22 -19.03 3.99 -33.27
CA ALA A 22 -18.62 3.98 -34.68
C ALA A 22 -19.38 5.02 -35.55
N GLN A 23 -20.50 5.52 -35.04
CA GLN A 23 -21.30 6.50 -35.82
C GLN A 23 -20.95 7.96 -35.54
N ARG A 24 -20.10 8.25 -34.56
CA ARG A 24 -19.67 9.62 -34.27
C ARG A 24 -18.39 10.06 -35.01
N GLY A 25 -17.78 9.19 -35.77
CA GLY A 25 -16.53 9.49 -36.49
C GLY A 25 -16.67 9.84 -37.97
N ALA A 26 -17.89 9.86 -38.51
CA ALA A 26 -18.08 9.98 -39.96
C ALA A 26 -18.78 11.25 -40.45
N GLU A 27 -19.02 12.24 -39.59
CA GLU A 27 -19.61 13.51 -40.04
C GLU A 27 -18.74 14.69 -39.58
N GLY A 28 -17.73 14.98 -40.38
CA GLY A 28 -16.86 16.12 -40.15
C GLY A 28 -15.86 16.33 -41.28
N GLY A 29 -16.38 16.49 -42.47
CA GLY A 29 -15.53 16.86 -43.58
C GLY A 29 -16.30 17.66 -44.66
N GLU A 30 -15.76 18.78 -44.99
CA GLU A 30 -16.04 19.61 -46.15
C GLU A 30 -17.01 20.76 -46.04
N ARG A 31 -16.48 21.89 -46.18
CA ARG A 31 -16.67 23.04 -47.08
C ARG A 31 -16.23 24.27 -46.29
N GLY A 32 -15.38 25.12 -46.76
CA GLY A 32 -14.96 25.60 -48.06
C GLY A 32 -15.20 27.09 -48.15
N SER A 33 -14.15 27.85 -48.13
CA SER A 33 -13.80 29.11 -48.76
C SER A 33 -14.72 30.32 -48.73
N ALA A 34 -14.06 31.43 -48.48
CA ALA A 34 -14.18 32.76 -49.08
C ALA A 34 -15.02 33.79 -48.31
N GLU A 35 -14.39 34.78 -47.95
CA GLU A 35 -14.10 36.10 -48.37
C GLU A 35 -14.80 37.23 -47.60
N GLU A 36 -13.98 38.12 -47.17
CA GLU A 36 -13.99 39.60 -47.21
C GLU A 36 -14.77 40.41 -46.18
N GLY A 37 -13.99 41.18 -45.50
CA GLY A 37 -14.18 42.61 -45.47
C GLY A 37 -14.91 43.24 -44.31
N GLY A 38 -14.22 44.04 -43.55
CA GLY A 38 -14.90 45.21 -43.04
C GLY A 38 -14.77 45.49 -41.55
N ASP A 39 -13.90 46.37 -41.27
CA ASP A 39 -13.96 47.45 -40.28
C ASP A 39 -14.09 47.12 -38.80
N GLY A 40 -13.09 47.58 -38.11
CA GLY A 40 -12.87 47.42 -36.71
C GLY A 40 -13.68 48.30 -35.79
N GLU A 41 -14.02 47.70 -34.69
CA GLU A 41 -14.26 48.43 -33.46
C GLU A 41 -13.43 47.78 -32.37
N PRO A 42 -12.83 48.57 -31.47
CA PRO A 42 -11.98 47.98 -30.41
C PRO A 42 -12.85 47.28 -29.38
N ARG A 43 -12.75 45.96 -29.37
CA ARG A 43 -13.30 45.17 -28.28
C ARG A 43 -12.57 45.54 -26.99
N ALA A 44 -13.31 46.01 -26.05
CA ALA A 44 -12.86 46.20 -24.69
C ALA A 44 -12.21 44.94 -24.19
N GLU A 45 -10.95 45.06 -23.79
CA GLU A 45 -10.26 44.00 -23.04
C GLU A 45 -11.04 43.75 -21.75
N THR A 46 -11.80 42.67 -21.72
CA THR A 46 -12.37 42.20 -20.52
C THR A 46 -11.18 41.75 -19.65
N GLU A 47 -10.89 42.55 -18.64
CA GLU A 47 -9.95 42.15 -17.59
C GLU A 47 -10.42 40.83 -17.02
N ARG A 48 -9.68 39.76 -17.36
CA ARG A 48 -9.83 38.52 -16.66
C ARG A 48 -9.32 38.77 -15.23
N GLY A 49 -10.22 38.88 -14.33
CA GLY A 49 -9.90 38.93 -12.92
C GLY A 49 -9.07 37.70 -12.54
N PRO A 50 -8.27 37.80 -11.50
CA PRO A 50 -7.43 36.67 -11.10
C PRO A 50 -8.29 35.52 -10.63
N SER A 51 -8.67 34.65 -11.54
CA SER A 51 -9.24 33.36 -11.20
C SER A 51 -8.06 32.47 -10.80
N GLY A 52 -7.54 32.72 -9.62
CA GLY A 52 -6.38 32.02 -9.09
C GLY A 52 -6.73 30.80 -8.27
N ALA A 53 -7.95 30.31 -8.37
CA ALA A 53 -8.28 29.02 -7.76
C ALA A 53 -7.95 27.93 -8.77
N ALA A 54 -6.79 27.30 -8.61
CA ALA A 54 -6.45 26.10 -9.38
C ALA A 54 -7.54 25.06 -9.15
N GLU A 55 -8.13 24.56 -10.23
CA GLU A 55 -9.13 23.51 -10.14
C GLU A 55 -8.53 22.32 -9.38
N PRO A 56 -9.26 21.74 -8.41
CA PRO A 56 -8.73 20.57 -7.71
C PRO A 56 -8.48 19.46 -8.71
N PHE A 57 -7.31 18.79 -8.56
CA PHE A 57 -6.90 17.71 -9.45
C PHE A 57 -7.95 16.59 -9.40
N GLN A 58 -8.47 16.23 -10.57
CA GLN A 58 -9.41 15.13 -10.71
C GLN A 58 -8.74 13.99 -11.49
N PRO A 59 -8.55 12.81 -10.87
CA PRO A 59 -7.98 11.66 -11.59
C PRO A 59 -8.88 11.20 -12.73
N PRO A 60 -8.31 10.59 -13.79
CA PRO A 60 -9.11 10.11 -14.94
C PRO A 60 -10.05 8.95 -14.65
N GLU A 61 -9.89 8.22 -13.54
CA GLU A 61 -10.75 7.11 -13.10
C GLU A 61 -10.87 5.97 -14.11
N GLY A 62 -9.81 5.74 -14.89
CA GLY A 62 -9.82 4.65 -15.86
C GLY A 62 -8.84 4.89 -17.02
N GLY A 63 -9.09 4.26 -18.14
CA GLY A 63 -8.26 4.36 -19.32
C GLY A 63 -6.87 3.77 -19.11
N PHE A 64 -5.84 4.63 -19.25
CA PHE A 64 -4.44 4.21 -19.05
C PHE A 64 -4.17 3.74 -17.60
N GLY A 65 -5.01 4.15 -16.66
CA GLY A 65 -4.92 3.70 -15.27
C GLY A 65 -4.98 2.18 -15.11
N TRP A 66 -5.68 1.47 -15.99
CA TRP A 66 -5.73 0.01 -15.93
C TRP A 66 -4.42 -0.65 -16.35
N VAL A 67 -3.63 -0.01 -17.22
CA VAL A 67 -2.27 -0.46 -17.55
C VAL A 67 -1.37 -0.31 -16.30
N VAL A 68 -1.51 0.80 -15.58
CA VAL A 68 -0.80 1.06 -14.33
C VAL A 68 -1.20 0.01 -13.26
N VAL A 69 -2.48 -0.36 -13.19
CA VAL A 69 -2.99 -1.41 -12.29
C VAL A 69 -2.29 -2.75 -12.58
N PHE A 70 -2.16 -3.12 -13.86
CA PHE A 70 -1.46 -4.35 -14.26
C PHE A 70 0.01 -4.32 -13.83
N ALA A 71 0.71 -3.21 -14.08
CA ALA A 71 2.12 -3.05 -13.71
C ALA A 71 2.32 -3.13 -12.19
N ALA A 72 1.43 -2.48 -11.42
CA ALA A 72 1.46 -2.52 -9.96
C ALA A 72 1.16 -3.92 -9.42
N ALA A 73 0.22 -4.63 -10.03
CA ALA A 73 -0.12 -6.01 -9.67
C ALA A 73 1.06 -6.95 -9.91
N TRP A 74 1.74 -6.81 -11.04
CA TRP A 74 2.95 -7.59 -11.34
C TRP A 74 4.05 -7.31 -10.31
N CYS A 75 4.27 -6.03 -9.98
CA CYS A 75 5.26 -5.60 -8.98
C CYS A 75 5.00 -6.26 -7.63
N ASN A 76 3.79 -6.10 -7.12
CA ASN A 76 3.41 -6.61 -5.79
C ASN A 76 3.46 -8.13 -5.75
N GLY A 77 2.95 -8.78 -6.80
CA GLY A 77 2.94 -10.25 -6.91
C GLY A 77 4.34 -10.82 -6.97
N SER A 78 5.21 -10.24 -7.78
CA SER A 78 6.61 -10.69 -7.93
C SER A 78 7.39 -10.50 -6.64
N ILE A 79 7.31 -9.32 -6.02
CA ILE A 79 8.06 -8.99 -4.81
C ILE A 79 7.63 -9.91 -3.66
N PHE A 80 6.32 -9.94 -3.35
CA PHE A 80 5.83 -10.72 -2.22
C PHE A 80 5.84 -12.21 -2.51
N GLY A 81 5.73 -12.61 -3.78
CA GLY A 81 5.90 -14.01 -4.19
C GLY A 81 7.30 -14.52 -3.90
N ILE A 82 8.32 -13.73 -4.24
CA ILE A 82 9.72 -14.08 -3.99
C ILE A 82 9.99 -14.12 -2.48
N HIS A 83 9.52 -13.12 -1.72
CA HIS A 83 9.70 -13.09 -0.27
C HIS A 83 8.98 -14.24 0.42
N ASN A 84 7.78 -14.60 -0.02
CA ASN A 84 7.01 -15.72 0.55
C ASN A 84 7.60 -17.07 0.15
N SER A 85 8.34 -17.12 -0.96
CA SER A 85 9.05 -18.32 -1.43
C SER A 85 10.38 -18.55 -0.71
N PHE A 86 10.76 -17.68 0.22
CA PHE A 86 12.05 -17.79 0.91
C PHE A 86 12.20 -19.12 1.66
N GLY A 87 11.10 -19.70 2.14
CA GLY A 87 11.14 -21.01 2.79
C GLY A 87 11.77 -22.09 1.91
N ILE A 88 11.44 -22.06 0.61
CA ILE A 88 12.01 -23.00 -0.38
C ILE A 88 13.45 -22.63 -0.69
N ILE A 89 13.73 -21.34 -0.88
CA ILE A 89 15.09 -20.82 -1.11
C ILE A 89 15.99 -21.16 0.09
N TYR A 90 15.45 -21.06 1.31
CA TYR A 90 16.16 -21.43 2.56
C TYR A 90 16.59 -22.87 2.53
N THR A 91 15.68 -23.79 2.15
CA THR A 91 15.97 -25.24 2.04
C THR A 91 17.06 -25.46 0.99
N MET A 92 17.01 -24.79 -0.16
CA MET A 92 18.01 -24.90 -1.20
C MET A 92 19.36 -24.31 -0.77
N LEU A 93 19.36 -23.19 -0.03
CA LEU A 93 20.57 -22.59 0.53
C LEU A 93 21.26 -23.55 1.51
N GLN A 94 20.48 -24.19 2.37
CA GLN A 94 21.02 -25.15 3.34
C GLN A 94 21.63 -26.36 2.65
N SER A 95 20.99 -26.91 1.61
CA SER A 95 21.53 -28.05 0.88
C SER A 95 22.77 -27.66 0.03
N ASP A 96 22.82 -26.41 -0.45
CA ASP A 96 24.00 -25.91 -1.21
C ASP A 96 25.21 -25.71 -0.29
N LEU A 97 25.00 -25.25 0.94
CA LEU A 97 26.06 -24.98 1.92
C LEU A 97 26.42 -26.20 2.78
N GLY A 98 25.62 -27.24 2.80
CA GLY A 98 25.44 -28.02 4.02
C GLY A 98 25.90 -29.46 4.08
N GLU A 99 26.55 -30.06 3.09
CA GLU A 99 27.00 -31.44 3.25
C GLU A 99 28.31 -31.58 4.03
N GLY A 100 28.99 -30.45 4.30
CA GLY A 100 30.29 -30.44 4.96
C GLY A 100 30.39 -29.89 6.36
N GLU A 101 29.38 -29.10 6.80
CA GLU A 101 29.44 -28.46 8.11
C GLU A 101 28.12 -28.59 8.85
N LYS A 102 28.10 -29.40 9.90
CA LYS A 102 27.00 -29.45 10.86
C LYS A 102 27.17 -28.36 11.90
N ASP A 103 26.98 -27.12 11.45
CA ASP A 103 26.98 -25.97 12.36
C ASP A 103 25.54 -25.77 12.86
N PRO A 104 25.28 -25.87 14.20
CA PRO A 104 23.94 -25.65 14.71
C PRO A 104 23.45 -24.21 14.55
N THR A 105 24.36 -23.25 14.29
CA THR A 105 24.00 -21.85 14.04
C THR A 105 23.71 -21.57 12.55
N LEU A 106 23.93 -22.53 11.66
CA LEU A 106 23.72 -22.34 10.21
C LEU A 106 22.25 -22.06 9.88
N GLU A 107 21.34 -22.77 10.54
CA GLU A 107 19.88 -22.55 10.37
C GLU A 107 19.51 -21.11 10.73
N PHE A 108 20.02 -20.62 11.84
CA PHE A 108 19.76 -19.27 12.33
C PHE A 108 20.36 -18.22 11.37
N LYS A 109 21.59 -18.42 10.93
CA LYS A 109 22.28 -17.51 9.99
C LYS A 109 21.57 -17.46 8.64
N THR A 110 21.15 -18.62 8.12
CA THR A 110 20.43 -18.69 6.83
C THR A 110 19.07 -18.03 6.90
N ALA A 111 18.35 -18.19 8.03
CA ALA A 111 17.04 -17.58 8.25
C ALA A 111 17.13 -16.05 8.25
N TRP A 112 18.25 -15.49 8.71
CA TRP A 112 18.44 -14.04 8.74
C TRP A 112 18.49 -13.40 7.35
N VAL A 113 18.87 -14.16 6.31
CA VAL A 113 18.90 -13.66 4.93
C VAL A 113 17.49 -13.22 4.51
N GLY A 114 16.50 -14.08 4.71
CA GLY A 114 15.10 -13.77 4.38
C GLY A 114 14.48 -12.72 5.28
N SER A 115 14.77 -12.81 6.59
CA SER A 115 14.26 -11.84 7.56
C SER A 115 14.78 -10.44 7.30
N LEU A 116 16.05 -10.33 6.92
CA LEU A 116 16.67 -9.06 6.57
C LEU A 116 16.02 -8.47 5.30
N ALA A 117 15.81 -9.31 4.28
CA ALA A 117 15.16 -8.88 3.03
C ALA A 117 13.75 -8.34 3.29
N MET A 118 12.93 -9.08 4.06
CA MET A 118 11.56 -8.68 4.38
C MET A 118 11.55 -7.40 5.24
N GLY A 119 12.44 -7.31 6.22
CA GLY A 119 12.56 -6.15 7.09
C GLY A 119 12.96 -4.88 6.35
N MET A 120 13.83 -5.01 5.35
CA MET A 120 14.30 -3.86 4.57
C MET A 120 13.19 -3.22 3.75
N ILE A 121 12.15 -3.96 3.36
CA ILE A 121 10.98 -3.40 2.67
C ILE A 121 10.36 -2.30 3.54
N PHE A 122 10.18 -2.58 4.82
CA PHE A 122 9.52 -1.66 5.75
C PHE A 122 10.48 -0.60 6.28
N PHE A 123 11.71 -0.95 6.59
CA PHE A 123 12.72 -0.01 7.09
C PHE A 123 13.10 1.06 6.08
N CYS A 124 13.15 0.71 4.79
CA CYS A 124 13.50 1.66 3.72
C CYS A 124 12.34 2.55 3.29
N SER A 125 11.10 2.27 3.73
CA SER A 125 9.92 2.98 3.25
C SER A 125 9.96 4.50 3.48
N PRO A 126 10.41 5.04 4.63
CA PRO A 126 10.54 6.50 4.75
C PRO A 126 11.50 7.11 3.72
N ILE A 127 12.62 6.44 3.46
CA ILE A 127 13.60 6.88 2.45
C ILE A 127 12.98 6.84 1.06
N VAL A 128 12.23 5.77 0.76
CA VAL A 128 11.54 5.60 -0.53
C VAL A 128 10.54 6.73 -0.75
N SER A 129 9.83 7.17 0.29
CA SER A 129 8.88 8.28 0.17
C SER A 129 9.57 9.58 -0.22
N ILE A 130 10.78 9.83 0.27
CA ILE A 130 11.59 10.99 -0.12
C ILE A 130 11.93 10.92 -1.60
N PHE A 131 12.43 9.77 -2.06
CA PHE A 131 12.79 9.58 -3.48
C PHE A 131 11.55 9.68 -4.38
N THR A 132 10.41 9.15 -3.95
CA THR A 132 9.15 9.21 -4.70
C THR A 132 8.70 10.66 -4.87
N ASP A 133 8.81 11.48 -3.82
CA ASP A 133 8.43 12.89 -3.87
C ASP A 133 9.38 13.72 -4.74
N ARG A 134 10.66 13.33 -4.80
CA ARG A 134 11.66 14.11 -5.51
C ARG A 134 11.80 13.75 -6.98
N ILE A 135 11.99 12.48 -7.29
CA ILE A 135 12.28 12.02 -8.65
C ILE A 135 11.07 11.37 -9.32
N GLY A 136 9.97 11.23 -8.58
CA GLY A 136 8.71 10.70 -9.10
C GLY A 136 8.61 9.18 -8.96
N CYS A 137 7.37 8.69 -9.13
CA CYS A 137 7.06 7.27 -8.98
C CYS A 137 7.74 6.41 -10.04
N ARG A 138 7.76 6.88 -11.29
CA ARG A 138 8.35 6.13 -12.41
C ARG A 138 9.83 5.85 -12.19
N THR A 139 10.60 6.89 -11.90
CA THR A 139 12.05 6.78 -11.70
C THR A 139 12.38 5.96 -10.46
N THR A 140 11.66 6.19 -9.36
CA THR A 140 11.86 5.45 -8.10
C THR A 140 11.56 3.96 -8.30
N ALA A 141 10.44 3.63 -8.95
CA ALA A 141 10.03 2.24 -9.19
C ALA A 141 11.02 1.51 -10.13
N ALA A 142 11.45 2.18 -11.20
CA ALA A 142 12.43 1.60 -12.15
C ALA A 142 13.78 1.36 -11.48
N LEU A 143 14.25 2.32 -10.66
CA LEU A 143 15.48 2.19 -9.89
C LEU A 143 15.38 1.02 -8.90
N GLY A 144 14.26 0.90 -8.20
CA GLY A 144 14.01 -0.19 -7.25
C GLY A 144 14.00 -1.55 -7.92
N ALA A 145 13.32 -1.67 -9.06
CA ALA A 145 13.26 -2.91 -9.83
C ALA A 145 14.65 -3.30 -10.35
N ALA A 146 15.44 -2.31 -10.79
CA ALA A 146 16.82 -2.54 -11.25
C ALA A 146 17.72 -3.03 -10.12
N ILE A 147 17.63 -2.41 -8.93
CA ILE A 147 18.42 -2.82 -7.74
C ILE A 147 18.00 -4.22 -7.31
N ALA A 148 16.71 -4.54 -7.30
CA ALA A 148 16.22 -5.87 -6.97
C ALA A 148 16.70 -6.93 -7.97
N PHE A 149 16.69 -6.59 -9.26
CA PHE A 149 17.22 -7.45 -10.33
C PHE A 149 18.70 -7.75 -10.13
N ILE A 150 19.49 -6.71 -9.86
CA ILE A 150 20.94 -6.85 -9.62
C ILE A 150 21.21 -7.71 -8.38
N GLY A 151 20.41 -7.49 -7.31
CA GLY A 151 20.54 -8.26 -6.08
C GLY A 151 20.28 -9.75 -6.27
N LEU A 152 19.20 -10.09 -6.98
CA LEU A 152 18.84 -11.48 -7.26
C LEU A 152 19.85 -12.13 -8.21
N LEU A 153 20.27 -11.42 -9.26
CA LEU A 153 21.23 -11.93 -10.23
C LEU A 153 22.59 -12.14 -9.58
N SER A 154 23.04 -11.21 -8.74
CA SER A 154 24.30 -11.34 -7.98
C SER A 154 24.25 -12.52 -7.01
N SER A 155 23.10 -12.78 -6.41
CA SER A 155 22.90 -13.92 -5.51
C SER A 155 23.08 -15.27 -6.23
N SER A 156 22.80 -15.31 -7.54
CA SER A 156 22.97 -16.53 -8.33
C SER A 156 24.46 -16.88 -8.57
N PHE A 157 25.34 -15.87 -8.56
CA PHE A 157 26.78 -16.06 -8.85
C PHE A 157 27.61 -16.25 -7.59
N THR A 158 27.09 -15.97 -6.40
CA THR A 158 27.84 -16.10 -5.15
C THR A 158 27.56 -17.45 -4.49
N LYS A 159 28.55 -17.97 -3.76
CA LYS A 159 28.41 -19.17 -2.94
C LYS A 159 28.54 -18.87 -1.45
N SER A 160 29.01 -17.67 -1.10
CA SER A 160 29.20 -17.23 0.29
C SER A 160 27.88 -16.73 0.88
N LEU A 161 27.55 -17.17 2.09
CA LEU A 161 26.38 -16.71 2.83
C LEU A 161 26.49 -15.22 3.21
N GLU A 162 27.68 -14.76 3.54
CA GLU A 162 27.93 -13.36 3.91
C GLU A 162 27.64 -12.41 2.74
N VAL A 163 28.05 -12.80 1.54
CA VAL A 163 27.77 -12.02 0.33
C VAL A 163 26.26 -12.04 0.04
N ARG A 164 25.57 -13.15 0.31
CA ARG A 164 24.12 -13.24 0.12
C ARG A 164 23.32 -12.39 1.13
N TYR A 165 23.86 -12.13 2.32
CA TYR A 165 23.27 -11.15 3.23
C TYR A 165 23.19 -9.78 2.55
N PHE A 166 24.24 -9.39 1.85
CA PHE A 166 24.26 -8.14 1.12
C PHE A 166 23.41 -8.21 -0.15
N THR A 167 23.62 -9.21 -1.01
CA THR A 167 22.96 -9.26 -2.33
C THR A 167 21.46 -9.54 -2.22
N TYR A 168 21.06 -10.53 -1.43
CA TYR A 168 19.65 -10.86 -1.25
C TYR A 168 19.01 -10.01 -0.16
N GLY A 169 19.63 -9.94 1.00
CA GLY A 169 19.06 -9.24 2.17
C GLY A 169 18.95 -7.74 1.96
N ILE A 170 20.05 -7.08 1.62
CA ILE A 170 20.07 -5.61 1.51
C ILE A 170 19.67 -5.15 0.11
N LEU A 171 20.33 -5.59 -0.95
CA LEU A 171 20.04 -5.12 -2.31
C LEU A 171 18.63 -5.47 -2.76
N PHE A 172 18.24 -6.73 -2.66
CA PHE A 172 16.91 -7.15 -3.05
C PHE A 172 15.84 -6.56 -2.14
N GLY A 173 16.09 -6.50 -0.83
CA GLY A 173 15.15 -5.90 0.12
C GLY A 173 14.92 -4.42 -0.12
N CYS A 174 15.98 -3.64 -0.30
CA CYS A 174 15.89 -2.21 -0.61
C CYS A 174 15.23 -1.98 -1.97
N GLY A 175 15.63 -2.75 -2.98
CA GLY A 175 15.04 -2.68 -4.32
C GLY A 175 13.56 -2.99 -4.30
N SER A 176 13.15 -3.97 -3.50
CA SER A 176 11.73 -4.32 -3.31
C SER A 176 10.95 -3.15 -2.72
N SER A 177 11.52 -2.47 -1.71
CA SER A 177 10.89 -1.31 -1.08
C SER A 177 10.74 -0.17 -2.09
N PHE A 178 11.81 0.14 -2.84
CA PHE A 178 11.80 1.20 -3.86
C PHE A 178 10.86 0.90 -5.02
N ALA A 179 10.58 -0.37 -5.32
CA ALA A 179 9.63 -0.74 -6.36
C ALA A 179 8.19 -0.79 -5.84
N PHE A 180 8.00 -1.26 -4.61
CA PHE A 180 6.67 -1.53 -4.03
C PHE A 180 5.94 -0.25 -3.67
N GLN A 181 6.58 0.68 -2.95
CA GLN A 181 5.90 1.86 -2.42
C GLN A 181 5.40 2.80 -3.53
N PRO A 182 6.17 3.11 -4.60
CA PRO A 182 5.63 3.90 -5.69
C PRO A 182 4.42 3.29 -6.38
N SER A 183 4.30 1.96 -6.39
CA SER A 183 3.13 1.28 -6.97
C SER A 183 1.85 1.60 -6.21
N LEU A 184 1.94 1.80 -4.89
CA LEU A 184 0.80 2.22 -4.07
C LEU A 184 0.46 3.69 -4.31
N VAL A 185 1.47 4.54 -4.44
CA VAL A 185 1.32 5.99 -4.59
C VAL A 185 0.75 6.34 -5.98
N ILE A 186 1.24 5.68 -7.04
CA ILE A 186 0.84 6.00 -8.42
C ILE A 186 -0.65 5.71 -8.67
N LEU A 187 -1.24 4.76 -7.96
CA LEU A 187 -2.67 4.47 -8.09
C LEU A 187 -3.53 5.67 -7.71
N GLY A 188 -3.08 6.49 -6.76
CA GLY A 188 -3.76 7.72 -6.37
C GLY A 188 -3.74 8.81 -7.43
N HIS A 189 -2.80 8.74 -8.41
CA HIS A 189 -2.77 9.65 -9.55
C HIS A 189 -3.87 9.36 -10.58
N TYR A 190 -4.30 8.11 -10.67
CA TYR A 190 -5.26 7.65 -11.69
C TYR A 190 -6.65 7.39 -11.15
N PHE A 191 -6.78 7.14 -9.84
CA PHE A 191 -8.03 6.79 -9.19
C PHE A 191 -8.21 7.60 -7.90
N LYS A 192 -9.41 8.12 -7.69
CA LYS A 192 -9.81 8.76 -6.42
C LYS A 192 -11.08 8.12 -5.91
N ARG A 193 -12.13 8.10 -6.74
CA ARG A 193 -13.42 7.50 -6.40
C ARG A 193 -13.33 5.99 -6.29
N ARG A 194 -12.55 5.36 -7.20
CA ARG A 194 -12.38 3.90 -7.29
C ARG A 194 -11.00 3.46 -6.77
N LEU A 195 -10.34 4.27 -5.94
CA LEU A 195 -8.99 3.95 -5.43
C LEU A 195 -8.97 2.67 -4.63
N GLY A 196 -9.98 2.43 -3.78
CA GLY A 196 -10.11 1.20 -3.00
C GLY A 196 -10.23 -0.02 -3.89
N LEU A 197 -11.07 0.07 -4.94
CA LEU A 197 -11.25 -1.01 -5.91
C LEU A 197 -9.95 -1.27 -6.69
N ALA A 198 -9.29 -0.22 -7.17
CA ALA A 198 -8.01 -0.35 -7.90
C ALA A 198 -6.94 -1.00 -7.05
N ASN A 199 -6.80 -0.55 -5.79
CA ASN A 199 -5.84 -1.13 -4.85
C ASN A 199 -6.21 -2.57 -4.51
N GLY A 200 -7.49 -2.88 -4.39
CA GLY A 200 -8.00 -4.23 -4.18
C GLY A 200 -7.69 -5.16 -5.34
N ILE A 201 -7.84 -4.68 -6.58
CA ILE A 201 -7.50 -5.45 -7.79
C ILE A 201 -6.00 -5.71 -7.85
N VAL A 202 -5.17 -4.70 -7.57
CA VAL A 202 -3.70 -4.83 -7.52
C VAL A 202 -3.31 -5.89 -6.48
N ALA A 203 -3.80 -5.76 -5.28
CA ALA A 203 -3.45 -6.64 -4.16
C ALA A 203 -4.00 -8.06 -4.37
N GLY A 204 -5.24 -8.18 -4.85
CA GLY A 204 -5.87 -9.47 -5.14
C GLY A 204 -5.23 -10.19 -6.30
N SER A 205 -4.90 -9.47 -7.37
CA SER A 205 -4.21 -10.02 -8.55
C SER A 205 -2.78 -10.44 -8.22
N SER A 206 -2.13 -9.75 -7.28
CA SER A 206 -0.79 -10.10 -6.83
C SER A 206 -0.78 -11.50 -6.20
N CYS A 207 -1.88 -11.92 -5.57
CA CYS A 207 -2.01 -13.27 -5.00
C CYS A 207 -2.01 -14.36 -6.08
N LEU A 208 -2.37 -14.03 -7.31
CA LEU A 208 -2.29 -14.99 -8.45
C LEU A 208 -0.84 -15.33 -8.78
N ILE A 209 0.11 -14.46 -8.46
CA ILE A 209 1.54 -14.71 -8.62
C ILE A 209 2.15 -15.24 -7.31
N SER A 210 1.84 -14.60 -6.17
CA SER A 210 2.52 -14.86 -4.91
C SER A 210 2.13 -16.20 -4.29
N VAL A 211 0.90 -16.69 -4.50
CA VAL A 211 0.48 -18.00 -3.96
C VAL A 211 1.05 -19.18 -4.77
N PRO A 212 0.96 -19.18 -6.14
CA PRO A 212 1.53 -20.29 -6.92
C PRO A 212 3.06 -20.31 -6.99
N LEU A 213 3.74 -19.18 -6.82
CA LEU A 213 5.20 -19.10 -7.02
C LEU A 213 5.99 -20.03 -6.10
N PRO A 214 5.69 -20.17 -4.79
CA PRO A 214 6.41 -21.14 -3.96
C PRO A 214 6.26 -22.57 -4.45
N PHE A 215 5.07 -22.99 -4.91
CA PHE A 215 4.83 -24.34 -5.43
C PHE A 215 5.60 -24.57 -6.74
N PHE A 216 5.62 -23.56 -7.61
CA PHE A 216 6.39 -23.60 -8.88
C PHE A 216 7.87 -23.75 -8.59
N LEU A 217 8.44 -22.99 -7.65
CA LEU A 217 9.85 -23.06 -7.28
C LEU A 217 10.19 -24.40 -6.62
N LYS A 218 9.28 -24.98 -5.86
CA LYS A 218 9.48 -26.30 -5.24
C LYS A 218 9.62 -27.39 -6.30
N MET A 219 8.80 -27.33 -7.36
CA MET A 219 8.82 -28.29 -8.46
C MET A 219 10.03 -28.11 -9.38
N VAL A 220 10.29 -26.86 -9.82
CA VAL A 220 11.32 -26.52 -10.80
C VAL A 220 12.70 -26.39 -10.16
N GLY A 221 12.77 -25.90 -8.92
CA GLY A 221 14.05 -25.62 -8.24
C GLY A 221 14.94 -26.84 -8.06
N LYS A 222 14.36 -28.01 -7.83
CA LYS A 222 15.10 -29.27 -7.72
C LYS A 222 15.78 -29.66 -9.04
N ALA A 223 15.13 -29.32 -10.17
CA ALA A 223 15.63 -29.66 -11.51
C ALA A 223 16.75 -28.69 -11.96
N ILE A 224 16.61 -27.39 -11.67
CA ILE A 224 17.52 -26.37 -12.20
C ILE A 224 18.60 -25.90 -11.21
N GLY A 225 18.39 -26.14 -9.91
CA GLY A 225 19.35 -25.74 -8.88
C GLY A 225 19.15 -24.28 -8.41
N LEU A 226 19.91 -23.92 -7.36
CA LEU A 226 19.76 -22.61 -6.68
C LEU A 226 20.13 -21.42 -7.58
N ALA A 227 21.27 -21.53 -8.32
CA ALA A 227 21.75 -20.45 -9.19
C ALA A 227 20.73 -20.09 -10.26
N HIS A 228 20.19 -21.11 -10.96
CA HIS A 228 19.20 -20.90 -12.00
C HIS A 228 17.85 -20.45 -11.42
N THR A 229 17.52 -20.85 -10.18
CA THR A 229 16.33 -20.36 -9.48
C THR A 229 16.42 -18.85 -9.26
N PHE A 230 17.58 -18.36 -8.79
CA PHE A 230 17.79 -16.92 -8.63
C PHE A 230 17.72 -16.18 -9.97
N GLN A 231 18.21 -16.79 -11.05
CA GLN A 231 18.13 -16.20 -12.39
C GLN A 231 16.70 -16.09 -12.90
N VAL A 232 15.85 -17.12 -12.64
CA VAL A 232 14.41 -17.08 -12.97
C VAL A 232 13.71 -15.97 -12.18
N LEU A 233 14.01 -15.85 -10.89
CA LEU A 233 13.43 -14.79 -10.04
C LEU A 233 13.88 -13.40 -10.49
N SER A 234 15.14 -13.26 -10.93
CA SER A 234 15.66 -11.99 -11.46
C SER A 234 14.96 -11.57 -12.75
N ALA A 235 14.52 -12.55 -13.55
CA ALA A 235 13.74 -12.28 -14.77
C ALA A 235 12.42 -11.61 -14.47
N LEU A 236 11.77 -11.95 -13.33
CA LEU A 236 10.55 -11.29 -12.88
C LEU A 236 10.81 -9.81 -12.61
N MET A 237 11.95 -9.49 -11.98
CA MET A 237 12.32 -8.10 -11.69
C MET A 237 12.74 -7.36 -12.97
N LEU A 238 13.31 -8.04 -13.94
CA LEU A 238 13.65 -7.44 -15.25
C LEU A 238 12.37 -6.99 -15.98
N ILE A 239 11.33 -7.83 -15.97
CA ILE A 239 10.01 -7.48 -16.54
C ILE A 239 9.44 -6.28 -15.79
N GLN A 240 9.63 -6.22 -14.47
CA GLN A 240 9.14 -5.10 -13.65
C GLN A 240 9.81 -3.77 -14.02
N ILE A 241 11.09 -3.78 -14.39
CA ILE A 241 11.79 -2.57 -14.84
C ILE A 241 11.04 -1.94 -16.03
N PHE A 242 10.67 -2.76 -17.02
CA PHE A 242 9.93 -2.30 -18.19
C PHE A 242 8.50 -1.86 -17.84
N LEU A 243 7.83 -2.58 -16.96
CA LEU A 243 6.46 -2.23 -16.52
C LEU A 243 6.44 -0.94 -15.70
N SER A 244 7.51 -0.62 -14.97
CA SER A 244 7.62 0.63 -14.20
C SER A 244 7.60 1.86 -15.09
N MET A 245 7.97 1.73 -16.36
CA MET A 245 7.92 2.84 -17.33
C MET A 245 6.48 3.28 -17.64
N THR A 246 5.46 2.47 -17.30
CA THR A 246 4.06 2.85 -17.47
C THR A 246 3.54 3.79 -16.38
N TYR A 247 4.32 4.02 -15.31
CA TYR A 247 3.93 4.89 -14.20
C TYR A 247 4.07 6.37 -14.59
N ARG A 248 3.25 6.85 -15.51
CA ARG A 248 3.27 8.26 -15.94
C ARG A 248 2.72 9.15 -14.83
N PRO A 249 3.50 10.11 -14.31
CA PRO A 249 3.00 10.99 -13.26
C PRO A 249 1.98 11.99 -13.81
N LEU A 250 0.82 12.08 -13.15
CA LEU A 250 -0.22 13.06 -13.47
C LEU A 250 -0.18 14.24 -12.51
N LEU A 251 0.43 14.07 -11.33
CA LEU A 251 0.66 15.14 -10.38
C LEU A 251 2.11 15.60 -10.45
N PRO A 252 2.37 16.93 -10.41
CA PRO A 252 3.75 17.40 -10.42
C PRO A 252 4.48 16.99 -9.14
N PRO A 253 5.79 16.73 -9.21
CA PRO A 253 6.55 16.46 -7.99
C PRO A 253 6.49 17.66 -7.05
N SER A 254 6.40 17.40 -5.76
CA SER A 254 6.15 18.44 -4.75
C SER A 254 7.34 19.36 -4.49
N CYS A 255 8.44 19.19 -5.22
CA CYS A 255 9.71 19.90 -5.00
C CYS A 255 9.93 21.12 -5.87
N ASP A 256 9.01 21.46 -6.80
CA ASP A 256 9.23 22.52 -7.78
C ASP A 256 9.11 23.94 -7.20
N SER A 257 8.62 24.10 -5.98
CA SER A 257 8.39 25.43 -5.41
C SER A 257 9.56 25.95 -4.57
N GLN A 258 10.71 25.28 -4.59
CA GLN A 258 11.79 25.64 -3.65
C GLN A 258 13.14 25.92 -4.28
N HIS A 259 13.21 26.15 -5.60
CA HIS A 259 14.48 26.47 -6.25
C HIS A 259 14.97 27.89 -6.02
N ASP A 260 14.13 28.79 -5.51
CA ASP A 260 14.48 30.19 -5.42
C ASP A 260 15.26 30.58 -4.16
N GLY A 261 15.51 29.65 -3.27
CA GLY A 261 16.18 29.95 -2.02
C GLY A 261 17.65 29.55 -1.92
N GLN A 262 18.21 28.98 -3.00
CA GLN A 262 19.53 28.37 -2.91
C GLN A 262 20.73 29.29 -3.06
N ASP A 263 20.52 30.52 -3.54
CA ASP A 263 21.65 31.38 -3.92
C ASP A 263 22.19 32.27 -2.77
N LYS A 264 21.61 32.20 -1.56
CA LYS A 264 22.00 33.10 -0.49
C LYS A 264 22.76 32.43 0.68
N LEU A 265 23.26 31.23 0.46
CA LEU A 265 23.90 30.47 1.56
C LEU A 265 25.38 30.19 1.27
N GLY A 266 26.15 31.27 1.06
CA GLY A 266 27.60 31.14 1.07
C GLY A 266 28.13 31.08 2.49
N SER A 267 28.78 30.00 2.87
CA SER A 267 29.62 29.79 4.05
C SER A 267 29.03 29.05 5.24
N ARG A 268 28.00 28.24 5.07
CA ARG A 268 27.67 27.22 6.08
C ARG A 268 28.47 25.95 5.81
N SER A 269 28.94 25.29 6.88
CA SER A 269 29.70 24.04 6.74
C SER A 269 28.84 22.98 6.02
N MET A 270 29.51 22.07 5.29
CA MET A 270 28.85 20.99 4.54
C MET A 270 27.93 20.15 5.45
N ARG A 271 28.34 19.96 6.71
CA ARG A 271 27.57 19.23 7.71
C ARG A 271 26.23 19.90 8.02
N GLN A 272 26.23 21.24 8.18
CA GLN A 272 25.01 22.01 8.44
C GLN A 272 24.10 22.06 7.20
N GLN A 273 24.68 22.13 6.00
CA GLN A 273 23.94 22.07 4.76
C GLN A 273 23.25 20.71 4.58
N CYS A 274 23.96 19.62 4.90
CA CYS A 274 23.39 18.26 4.87
C CYS A 274 22.26 18.13 5.89
N TRP A 275 22.44 18.65 7.11
CA TRP A 275 21.41 18.63 8.15
C TRP A 275 20.16 19.42 7.75
N SER A 276 20.33 20.61 7.19
CA SER A 276 19.20 21.45 6.77
C SER A 276 18.47 20.80 5.58
N GLN A 277 19.20 20.17 4.65
CA GLN A 277 18.60 19.44 3.54
C GLN A 277 17.87 18.19 4.01
N MET A 278 18.44 17.45 4.97
CA MET A 278 17.80 16.26 5.54
C MET A 278 16.50 16.62 6.27
N ARG A 279 16.51 17.74 7.04
CA ARG A 279 15.30 18.25 7.71
C ARG A 279 14.23 18.68 6.70
N LYS A 280 14.65 19.22 5.58
CA LYS A 280 13.75 19.65 4.50
C LYS A 280 13.11 18.45 3.81
N TYR A 281 13.85 17.34 3.65
CA TYR A 281 13.39 16.12 3.00
C TYR A 281 12.56 15.24 3.92
N PHE A 282 12.98 15.06 5.18
CA PHE A 282 12.20 14.39 6.22
C PHE A 282 11.14 15.35 6.75
N ASN A 283 10.12 15.56 5.92
CA ASN A 283 9.03 16.48 6.28
C ASN A 283 8.03 15.73 7.17
N LEU A 284 8.10 15.98 8.47
CA LEU A 284 7.23 15.35 9.46
C LEU A 284 5.92 16.11 9.67
N THR A 285 5.55 17.00 8.72
CA THR A 285 4.30 17.76 8.80
C THR A 285 3.06 16.85 8.78
N VAL A 286 3.16 15.65 8.24
CA VAL A 286 2.08 14.66 8.26
C VAL A 286 1.72 14.29 9.70
N PHE A 287 2.73 14.21 10.59
CA PHE A 287 2.54 13.88 12.00
C PHE A 287 1.89 15.02 12.80
N ARG A 288 1.81 16.24 12.27
CA ARG A 288 1.08 17.34 12.89
C ARG A 288 -0.42 17.13 12.87
N ARG A 289 -0.91 16.35 11.91
CA ARG A 289 -2.33 15.96 11.86
C ARG A 289 -2.60 14.92 12.95
N LYS A 290 -3.48 15.29 13.89
CA LYS A 290 -3.82 14.43 15.04
C LYS A 290 -4.45 13.12 14.61
N THR A 291 -5.32 13.15 13.61
CA THR A 291 -5.99 11.95 13.08
C THR A 291 -4.97 10.97 12.49
N TYR A 292 -3.99 11.47 11.73
CA TYR A 292 -2.93 10.62 11.15
C TYR A 292 -2.06 9.99 12.24
N ARG A 293 -1.68 10.76 13.28
CA ARG A 293 -0.87 10.23 14.39
C ARG A 293 -1.56 9.07 15.08
N ILE A 294 -2.84 9.25 15.43
CA ILE A 294 -3.62 8.21 16.12
C ILE A 294 -3.73 6.98 15.23
N TRP A 295 -4.02 7.17 13.95
CA TRP A 295 -4.17 6.10 12.96
C TRP A 295 -2.86 5.30 12.79
N ALA A 296 -1.74 6.02 12.60
CA ALA A 296 -0.42 5.38 12.36
C ALA A 296 0.04 4.58 13.57
N PHE A 297 -0.07 5.15 14.78
CA PHE A 297 0.35 4.44 15.99
C PHE A 297 -0.61 3.31 16.36
N GLY A 298 -1.89 3.46 16.04
CA GLY A 298 -2.89 2.39 16.19
C GLY A 298 -2.58 1.18 15.30
N ILE A 299 -2.22 1.44 14.04
CA ILE A 299 -1.84 0.37 13.10
C ILE A 299 -0.53 -0.28 13.54
N ALA A 300 0.45 0.52 13.97
CA ALA A 300 1.73 -0.01 14.46
C ALA A 300 1.53 -0.94 15.66
N THR A 301 0.61 -0.59 16.57
CA THR A 301 0.23 -1.44 17.69
C THR A 301 -0.46 -2.72 17.20
N ALA A 302 -1.39 -2.59 16.26
CA ALA A 302 -2.21 -3.70 15.76
C ALA A 302 -1.37 -4.78 15.06
N VAL A 303 -0.29 -4.40 14.36
CA VAL A 303 0.51 -5.34 13.56
C VAL A 303 1.60 -6.04 14.37
N LEU A 304 1.70 -5.81 15.68
CA LEU A 304 2.73 -6.45 16.52
C LEU A 304 2.69 -7.98 16.41
N GLY A 305 1.50 -8.57 16.39
CA GLY A 305 1.33 -10.02 16.28
C GLY A 305 0.93 -10.51 14.89
N TYR A 306 1.13 -9.71 13.86
CA TYR A 306 0.62 -10.00 12.52
C TYR A 306 1.19 -11.29 11.92
N PHE A 307 2.50 -11.49 12.02
CA PHE A 307 3.13 -12.67 11.42
C PHE A 307 3.05 -13.93 12.26
N VAL A 308 2.62 -13.84 13.52
CA VAL A 308 2.61 -15.00 14.43
C VAL A 308 1.74 -16.15 13.89
N PRO A 309 0.48 -15.92 13.43
CA PRO A 309 -0.30 -17.01 12.85
C PRO A 309 0.36 -17.63 11.62
N TYR A 310 0.97 -16.79 10.78
CA TYR A 310 1.59 -17.26 9.53
C TYR A 310 2.82 -18.11 9.77
N MET A 311 3.60 -17.79 10.82
CA MET A 311 4.86 -18.47 11.10
C MET A 311 4.68 -19.69 11.99
N HIS A 312 3.75 -19.65 12.95
CA HIS A 312 3.62 -20.70 13.98
C HIS A 312 2.48 -21.68 13.74
N LEU A 313 1.52 -21.34 12.86
CA LEU A 313 0.31 -22.17 12.69
C LEU A 313 0.61 -23.54 12.09
N VAL A 314 1.49 -23.63 11.10
CA VAL A 314 1.86 -24.88 10.44
C VAL A 314 2.52 -25.81 11.46
N LYS A 315 3.46 -25.30 12.25
CA LYS A 315 4.16 -26.06 13.30
C LYS A 315 3.19 -26.52 14.39
N TYR A 316 2.24 -25.64 14.78
CA TYR A 316 1.21 -25.98 15.76
C TYR A 316 0.34 -27.13 15.28
N VAL A 317 -0.10 -27.08 14.01
CA VAL A 317 -0.97 -28.12 13.42
C VAL A 317 -0.20 -29.44 13.30
N GLU A 318 1.07 -29.41 12.90
CA GLU A 318 1.91 -30.61 12.81
C GLU A 318 2.07 -31.29 14.19
N LYS A 319 2.17 -30.49 15.25
CA LYS A 319 2.35 -30.99 16.61
C LYS A 319 1.03 -31.50 17.22
N GLU A 320 -0.07 -30.76 17.07
CA GLU A 320 -1.37 -31.08 17.71
C GLU A 320 -2.23 -32.04 16.89
N PHE A 321 -2.10 -32.02 15.56
CA PHE A 321 -2.91 -32.85 14.65
C PHE A 321 -1.99 -33.68 13.76
N GLU A 322 -1.24 -34.61 14.40
CA GLU A 322 -0.22 -35.45 13.74
C GLU A 322 -0.81 -36.39 12.68
N GLU A 323 -2.11 -36.71 12.76
CA GLU A 323 -2.78 -37.61 11.84
C GLU A 323 -3.11 -36.99 10.49
N THR A 324 -3.08 -35.63 10.37
CA THR A 324 -3.41 -34.95 9.13
C THR A 324 -2.15 -34.66 8.31
N LYS A 325 -2.07 -35.29 7.14
CA LYS A 325 -1.00 -35.07 6.16
C LYS A 325 -1.29 -33.90 5.23
N LYS A 326 -2.35 -33.14 5.48
CA LYS A 326 -2.87 -32.08 4.60
C LYS A 326 -2.61 -30.68 5.16
N ASP A 327 -1.47 -30.46 5.80
CA ASP A 327 -1.08 -29.16 6.35
C ASP A 327 -0.85 -28.08 5.26
N TRP A 328 -0.67 -28.50 3.98
CA TRP A 328 -0.57 -27.60 2.84
C TRP A 328 -1.88 -26.81 2.59
N ILE A 329 -3.01 -27.30 3.10
CA ILE A 329 -4.32 -26.65 2.94
C ILE A 329 -4.31 -25.28 3.65
N LEU A 330 -3.64 -25.14 4.78
CA LEU A 330 -3.66 -23.91 5.58
C LEU A 330 -3.06 -22.70 4.83
N PRO A 331 -1.84 -22.77 4.24
CA PRO A 331 -1.33 -21.66 3.44
C PRO A 331 -2.19 -21.34 2.23
N VAL A 332 -2.78 -22.34 1.57
CA VAL A 332 -3.68 -22.14 0.42
C VAL A 332 -4.94 -21.40 0.86
N CYS A 333 -5.55 -21.80 1.99
CA CYS A 333 -6.74 -21.14 2.53
C CYS A 333 -6.45 -19.69 2.91
N LEU A 334 -5.33 -19.44 3.61
CA LEU A 334 -4.91 -18.09 4.00
C LEU A 334 -4.69 -17.21 2.76
N GLY A 335 -3.93 -17.69 1.79
CA GLY A 335 -3.61 -16.95 0.57
C GLY A 335 -4.83 -16.69 -0.30
N GLY A 336 -5.66 -17.70 -0.52
CA GLY A 336 -6.87 -17.58 -1.32
C GLY A 336 -7.89 -16.62 -0.72
N MET A 337 -8.13 -16.75 0.59
CA MET A 337 -9.08 -15.86 1.29
C MET A 337 -8.51 -14.46 1.45
N SER A 338 -7.19 -14.31 1.57
CA SER A 338 -6.55 -12.98 1.55
C SER A 338 -6.78 -12.28 0.22
N GLY A 339 -6.62 -12.98 -0.90
CA GLY A 339 -6.91 -12.44 -2.23
C GLY A 339 -8.36 -12.03 -2.40
N LEU A 340 -9.28 -12.89 -1.98
CA LEU A 340 -10.73 -12.59 -2.00
C LEU A 340 -11.07 -11.40 -1.10
N GLY A 341 -10.49 -11.35 0.09
CA GLY A 341 -10.67 -10.25 1.04
C GLY A 341 -10.18 -8.92 0.50
N ARG A 342 -9.07 -8.94 -0.23
CA ARG A 342 -8.51 -7.73 -0.86
C ARG A 342 -9.45 -7.16 -1.93
N LEU A 343 -10.01 -8.03 -2.78
CA LEU A 343 -10.98 -7.62 -3.80
C LEU A 343 -12.27 -7.09 -3.17
N LEU A 344 -12.85 -7.84 -2.22
CA LEU A 344 -14.10 -7.45 -1.57
C LEU A 344 -13.96 -6.17 -0.76
N SER A 345 -12.89 -6.05 0.04
CA SER A 345 -12.68 -4.88 0.90
C SER A 345 -12.34 -3.63 0.08
N GLY A 346 -11.65 -3.79 -1.05
CA GLY A 346 -11.40 -2.69 -1.96
C GLY A 346 -12.70 -2.10 -2.50
N HIS A 347 -13.59 -2.95 -2.95
CA HIS A 347 -14.91 -2.53 -3.44
C HIS A 347 -15.78 -1.95 -2.32
N ILE A 348 -15.86 -2.62 -1.18
CA ILE A 348 -16.66 -2.17 -0.01
C ILE A 348 -16.11 -0.82 0.50
N GLY A 349 -14.78 -0.66 0.51
CA GLY A 349 -14.15 0.59 0.93
C GLY A 349 -14.54 1.78 0.06
N ASP A 350 -14.73 1.57 -1.24
CA ASP A 350 -15.17 2.62 -2.15
C ASP A 350 -16.64 3.00 -1.91
N CYS A 351 -17.45 2.04 -1.46
CA CYS A 351 -18.86 2.30 -1.11
C CYS A 351 -19.04 3.10 0.18
N ILE A 352 -18.01 3.07 1.06
CA ILE A 352 -18.04 3.80 2.32
C ILE A 352 -17.39 5.18 2.10
N PRO A 353 -18.08 6.30 2.34
CA PRO A 353 -17.52 7.63 2.11
C PRO A 353 -16.58 8.08 3.24
N GLY A 354 -15.52 8.78 2.86
CA GLY A 354 -14.62 9.48 3.77
C GLY A 354 -13.90 8.57 4.75
N LEU A 355 -13.69 9.08 5.97
CA LEU A 355 -12.94 8.39 7.02
C LEU A 355 -13.72 7.25 7.70
N LYS A 356 -14.98 7.03 7.33
CA LYS A 356 -15.75 5.89 7.83
C LYS A 356 -15.16 4.55 7.38
N LYS A 357 -14.27 4.56 6.38
CA LYS A 357 -13.48 3.38 5.96
C LYS A 357 -12.67 2.80 7.11
N ILE A 358 -12.29 3.63 8.09
CA ILE A 358 -11.54 3.20 9.27
C ILE A 358 -12.36 2.19 10.09
N TYR A 359 -13.69 2.28 10.11
CA TYR A 359 -14.53 1.30 10.80
C TYR A 359 -14.41 -0.09 10.20
N LEU A 360 -14.23 -0.19 8.88
CA LEU A 360 -13.96 -1.47 8.21
C LEU A 360 -12.61 -2.03 8.66
N GLN A 361 -11.60 -1.18 8.76
CA GLN A 361 -10.27 -1.56 9.25
C GLN A 361 -10.31 -2.00 10.73
N VAL A 362 -11.07 -1.28 11.57
CA VAL A 362 -11.28 -1.61 12.99
C VAL A 362 -11.90 -3.01 13.12
N ALA A 363 -12.98 -3.26 12.35
CA ALA A 363 -13.66 -4.56 12.36
C ALA A 363 -12.71 -5.69 11.93
N SER A 364 -11.88 -5.45 10.93
CA SER A 364 -10.88 -6.41 10.43
C SER A 364 -9.86 -6.75 11.51
N PHE A 365 -9.31 -5.75 12.19
CA PHE A 365 -8.30 -5.97 13.23
C PHE A 365 -8.87 -6.68 14.44
N VAL A 366 -10.07 -6.29 14.89
CA VAL A 366 -10.73 -6.92 16.05
C VAL A 366 -11.04 -8.39 15.74
N LEU A 367 -11.59 -8.66 14.56
CA LEU A 367 -11.90 -10.05 14.14
C LEU A 367 -10.62 -10.87 13.98
N PHE A 368 -9.56 -10.30 13.41
CA PHE A 368 -8.25 -10.95 13.27
C PHE A 368 -7.71 -11.37 14.64
N GLY A 369 -7.76 -10.45 15.62
CA GLY A 369 -7.30 -10.72 16.96
C GLY A 369 -8.12 -11.82 17.66
N LEU A 370 -9.44 -11.77 17.52
CA LEU A 370 -10.33 -12.79 18.10
C LEU A 370 -10.08 -14.16 17.46
N MET A 371 -9.86 -14.21 16.15
CA MET A 371 -9.57 -15.49 15.47
C MET A 371 -8.23 -16.06 15.90
N CYS A 372 -7.19 -15.22 16.11
CA CYS A 372 -5.91 -15.68 16.67
C CYS A 372 -6.09 -16.29 18.07
N MET A 373 -6.91 -15.66 18.89
CA MET A 373 -7.18 -16.16 20.25
C MET A 373 -8.01 -17.45 20.26
N MET A 374 -8.79 -17.70 19.18
CA MET A 374 -9.62 -18.90 19.05
C MET A 374 -8.83 -20.12 18.52
N ILE A 375 -7.64 -19.92 17.94
CA ILE A 375 -6.84 -21.04 17.41
C ILE A 375 -6.56 -22.11 18.48
N PRO A 376 -6.11 -21.75 19.72
CA PRO A 376 -5.89 -22.77 20.76
C PRO A 376 -7.16 -23.47 21.23
N GLN A 377 -8.34 -22.90 21.01
CA GLN A 377 -9.62 -23.46 21.42
C GLN A 377 -10.14 -24.52 20.47
N CYS A 378 -9.56 -24.64 19.27
CA CYS A 378 -10.00 -25.61 18.26
C CYS A 378 -9.59 -27.02 18.64
N ARG A 379 -10.56 -27.94 18.64
CA ARG A 379 -10.34 -29.36 18.95
C ARG A 379 -10.13 -30.21 17.70
N GLY A 380 -10.55 -29.71 16.54
CA GLY A 380 -10.42 -30.41 15.27
C GLY A 380 -9.69 -29.60 14.22
N PHE A 381 -9.11 -30.28 13.24
CA PHE A 381 -8.43 -29.63 12.11
C PHE A 381 -9.40 -28.77 11.28
N GLU A 382 -10.67 -29.20 11.21
CA GLU A 382 -11.72 -28.46 10.48
C GLU A 382 -11.94 -27.07 11.07
N GLY A 383 -11.90 -26.95 12.39
CA GLY A 383 -12.01 -25.66 13.09
C GLY A 383 -10.85 -24.74 12.76
N VAL A 384 -9.64 -25.28 12.66
CA VAL A 384 -8.44 -24.52 12.29
C VAL A 384 -8.58 -23.98 10.84
N ILE A 385 -9.12 -24.81 9.93
CA ILE A 385 -9.36 -24.39 8.53
C ILE A 385 -10.32 -23.19 8.48
N VAL A 386 -11.44 -23.25 9.24
CA VAL A 386 -12.41 -22.15 9.29
C VAL A 386 -11.76 -20.88 9.83
N ILE A 387 -10.95 -21.00 10.88
CA ILE A 387 -10.23 -19.85 11.44
C ILE A 387 -9.24 -19.28 10.42
N CYS A 388 -8.54 -20.13 9.66
CA CYS A 388 -7.64 -19.68 8.58
C CYS A 388 -8.37 -18.89 7.50
N LEU A 389 -9.58 -19.31 7.14
CA LEU A 389 -10.40 -18.61 6.16
C LEU A 389 -10.72 -17.19 6.66
N PHE A 390 -11.13 -17.05 7.93
CA PHE A 390 -11.41 -15.74 8.52
C PHE A 390 -10.16 -14.89 8.68
N LEU A 391 -9.04 -15.48 9.08
CA LEU A 391 -7.75 -14.78 9.19
C LEU A 391 -7.31 -14.19 7.85
N GLY A 392 -7.41 -14.99 6.79
CA GLY A 392 -7.07 -14.54 5.45
C GLY A 392 -7.95 -13.39 5.00
N LEU A 393 -9.27 -13.50 5.23
CA LEU A 393 -10.24 -12.47 4.88
C LEU A 393 -9.92 -11.15 5.60
N CYS A 394 -9.66 -11.21 6.91
CA CYS A 394 -9.33 -10.01 7.71
C CYS A 394 -8.00 -9.40 7.28
N ASP A 395 -6.99 -10.22 7.01
CA ASP A 395 -5.68 -9.78 6.51
C ASP A 395 -5.84 -9.01 5.21
N GLY A 396 -6.58 -9.57 4.25
CA GLY A 396 -6.85 -8.91 2.99
C GLY A 396 -7.57 -7.59 3.16
N CYS A 397 -8.53 -7.54 4.08
CA CYS A 397 -9.33 -6.36 4.34
C CYS A 397 -8.47 -5.20 4.86
N PHE A 398 -7.76 -5.38 5.98
CA PHE A 398 -7.05 -4.24 6.58
C PHE A 398 -5.83 -3.80 5.78
N THR A 399 -5.17 -4.70 5.05
CA THR A 399 -4.02 -4.31 4.22
C THR A 399 -4.45 -3.51 2.98
N THR A 400 -5.57 -3.91 2.35
CA THR A 400 -6.04 -3.27 1.11
C THR A 400 -6.52 -1.84 1.35
N ILE A 401 -7.28 -1.58 2.42
CA ILE A 401 -7.85 -0.26 2.68
C ILE A 401 -6.86 0.71 3.34
N MET A 402 -5.66 0.26 3.67
CA MET A 402 -4.64 1.08 4.32
C MET A 402 -4.24 2.29 3.45
N ALA A 403 -3.92 2.07 2.17
CA ALA A 403 -3.54 3.14 1.25
C ALA A 403 -4.71 4.10 0.95
N PRO A 404 -5.94 3.65 0.66
CA PRO A 404 -7.07 4.57 0.51
C PRO A 404 -7.33 5.43 1.74
N ILE A 405 -7.21 4.88 2.96
CA ILE A 405 -7.37 5.65 4.19
C ILE A 405 -6.28 6.72 4.30
N ALA A 406 -5.02 6.39 3.95
CA ALA A 406 -3.92 7.35 3.95
C ALA A 406 -4.21 8.52 3.00
N PHE A 407 -4.71 8.23 1.79
CA PHE A 407 -5.11 9.28 0.85
C PHE A 407 -6.26 10.15 1.39
N GLU A 408 -7.20 9.55 2.11
CA GLU A 408 -8.30 10.30 2.73
C GLU A 408 -7.83 11.20 3.88
N LEU A 409 -6.87 10.72 4.68
CA LEU A 409 -6.37 11.46 5.85
C LEU A 409 -5.52 12.65 5.46
N VAL A 410 -4.64 12.52 4.47
CA VAL A 410 -3.61 13.54 4.18
C VAL A 410 -3.71 14.12 2.77
N GLY A 411 -4.52 13.53 1.89
CA GLY A 411 -4.65 13.98 0.51
C GLY A 411 -3.57 13.41 -0.40
N PRO A 412 -3.74 13.57 -1.73
CA PRO A 412 -2.83 12.93 -2.71
C PRO A 412 -1.39 13.45 -2.67
N MET A 413 -1.18 14.72 -2.31
CA MET A 413 0.16 15.32 -2.34
C MET A 413 1.06 14.82 -1.21
N GLN A 414 0.47 14.47 -0.04
CA GLN A 414 1.21 14.00 1.13
C GLN A 414 1.09 12.50 1.36
N ALA A 415 0.35 11.78 0.49
CA ALA A 415 0.07 10.35 0.66
C ALA A 415 1.35 9.51 0.62
N SER A 416 2.31 9.87 -0.23
CA SER A 416 3.60 9.19 -0.33
C SER A 416 4.33 9.20 1.03
N GLN A 417 4.42 10.36 1.66
CA GLN A 417 5.03 10.52 2.99
C GLN A 417 4.26 9.76 4.06
N ALA A 418 2.92 9.85 4.02
CA ALA A 418 2.06 9.18 5.00
C ALA A 418 2.24 7.65 4.94
N ILE A 419 2.23 7.07 3.74
CA ILE A 419 2.41 5.63 3.55
C ILE A 419 3.83 5.22 3.96
N GLY A 420 4.84 6.00 3.58
CA GLY A 420 6.24 5.71 3.90
C GLY A 420 6.50 5.68 5.40
N TYR A 421 6.04 6.71 6.12
CA TYR A 421 6.22 6.79 7.57
C TYR A 421 5.41 5.72 8.30
N LEU A 422 4.21 5.40 7.82
CA LEU A 422 3.39 4.33 8.40
C LEU A 422 4.12 2.99 8.29
N MET A 423 4.63 2.66 7.11
CA MET A 423 5.36 1.40 6.89
C MET A 423 6.64 1.35 7.71
N GLY A 424 7.32 2.49 7.86
CA GLY A 424 8.49 2.59 8.73
C GLY A 424 8.16 2.32 10.19
N LEU A 425 7.02 2.84 10.68
CA LEU A 425 6.54 2.59 12.04
C LEU A 425 6.12 1.13 12.23
N MET A 426 5.59 0.48 11.19
CA MET A 426 5.18 -0.93 11.23
C MET A 426 6.37 -1.89 11.25
N ALA A 427 7.56 -1.45 10.82
CA ALA A 427 8.73 -2.32 10.63
C ALA A 427 9.14 -3.03 11.92
N VAL A 428 9.29 -2.28 13.02
CA VAL A 428 9.74 -2.83 14.31
C VAL A 428 8.68 -3.76 14.92
N PRO A 429 7.39 -3.36 15.04
CA PRO A 429 6.38 -4.28 15.59
C PRO A 429 6.22 -5.57 14.79
N MET A 430 6.20 -5.50 13.48
CA MET A 430 6.04 -6.69 12.63
C MET A 430 7.22 -7.65 12.80
N THR A 431 8.44 -7.11 12.90
CA THR A 431 9.65 -7.91 13.08
C THR A 431 9.72 -8.51 14.49
N ALA A 432 9.34 -7.73 15.51
CA ALA A 432 9.48 -8.13 16.92
C ALA A 432 8.43 -9.15 17.37
N GLY A 433 7.26 -9.18 16.73
CA GLY A 433 6.13 -10.01 17.18
C GLY A 433 6.42 -11.49 17.24
N THR A 434 6.98 -12.04 16.16
CA THR A 434 7.25 -13.50 16.06
C THR A 434 8.28 -13.97 17.09
N PRO A 435 9.44 -13.28 17.30
CA PRO A 435 10.36 -13.71 18.38
C PRO A 435 9.75 -13.63 19.77
N ILE A 436 8.93 -12.61 20.07
CA ILE A 436 8.26 -12.48 21.36
C ILE A 436 7.29 -13.64 21.58
N ALA A 437 6.51 -13.99 20.53
CA ALA A 437 5.58 -15.12 20.58
C ALA A 437 6.33 -16.44 20.77
N GLY A 438 7.46 -16.60 20.09
CA GLY A 438 8.34 -17.75 20.24
C GLY A 438 8.88 -17.90 21.67
N TYR A 439 9.25 -16.77 22.28
CA TYR A 439 9.71 -16.76 23.67
C TYR A 439 8.61 -17.22 24.62
N PHE A 440 7.37 -16.73 24.43
CA PHE A 440 6.23 -17.16 25.25
C PHE A 440 5.92 -18.64 25.04
N ASN A 441 6.03 -19.15 23.81
CA ASN A 441 5.81 -20.57 23.51
C ASN A 441 6.84 -21.45 24.22
N ASP A 442 8.10 -21.04 24.23
CA ASP A 442 9.18 -21.77 24.90
C ASP A 442 9.01 -21.73 26.41
N TYR A 443 8.61 -20.59 26.99
CA TYR A 443 8.41 -20.43 28.43
C TYR A 443 7.26 -21.28 28.93
N PHE A 444 6.13 -21.31 28.23
CA PHE A 444 4.94 -22.09 28.63
C PHE A 444 4.95 -23.53 28.08
N GLY A 445 5.88 -23.87 27.19
CA GLY A 445 6.02 -25.22 26.64
C GLY A 445 4.97 -25.60 25.59
N ASN A 446 4.15 -24.67 25.11
CA ASN A 446 3.16 -24.90 24.06
C ASN A 446 2.98 -23.66 23.17
N TYR A 447 2.28 -23.83 22.05
CA TYR A 447 2.04 -22.74 21.09
C TYR A 447 0.86 -21.85 21.48
N HIS A 448 0.10 -22.20 22.52
CA HIS A 448 -1.11 -21.47 22.91
C HIS A 448 -0.82 -20.03 23.35
N ALA A 449 0.25 -19.84 24.11
CA ALA A 449 0.65 -18.53 24.63
C ALA A 449 0.99 -17.55 23.50
N GLY A 450 1.65 -18.04 22.45
CA GLY A 450 1.99 -17.23 21.28
C GLY A 450 0.75 -16.73 20.53
N PHE A 451 -0.26 -17.59 20.38
CA PHE A 451 -1.51 -17.20 19.71
C PHE A 451 -2.33 -16.23 20.55
N TYR A 452 -2.36 -16.38 21.87
CA TYR A 452 -3.01 -15.42 22.76
C TYR A 452 -2.30 -14.07 22.71
N PHE A 453 -0.97 -14.08 22.72
CA PHE A 453 -0.17 -12.87 22.54
C PHE A 453 -0.47 -12.20 21.19
N ALA A 454 -0.58 -12.97 20.11
CA ALA A 454 -0.83 -12.44 18.76
C ALA A 454 -2.23 -11.83 18.63
N GLY A 455 -3.19 -12.25 19.43
CA GLY A 455 -4.57 -11.75 19.36
C GLY A 455 -4.80 -10.42 20.04
N VAL A 456 -4.05 -10.12 21.11
CA VAL A 456 -4.28 -8.89 21.90
C VAL A 456 -3.91 -7.60 21.13
N PRO A 457 -2.75 -7.46 20.46
CA PRO A 457 -2.39 -6.21 19.78
C PRO A 457 -3.37 -5.78 18.69
N PRO A 458 -3.89 -6.65 17.81
CA PRO A 458 -4.90 -6.23 16.83
C PRO A 458 -6.17 -5.68 17.46
N ILE A 459 -6.64 -6.27 18.57
CA ILE A 459 -7.83 -5.80 19.29
C ILE A 459 -7.57 -4.40 19.86
N VAL A 460 -6.44 -4.22 20.55
CA VAL A 460 -6.05 -2.92 21.15
C VAL A 460 -5.89 -1.86 20.04
N GLY A 461 -5.17 -2.19 18.97
CA GLY A 461 -4.95 -1.30 17.85
C GLY A 461 -6.26 -0.91 17.14
N GLY A 462 -7.16 -1.89 16.97
CA GLY A 462 -8.49 -1.63 16.40
C GLY A 462 -9.31 -0.67 17.25
N LEU A 463 -9.28 -0.83 18.57
CA LEU A 463 -9.98 0.08 19.50
C LEU A 463 -9.37 1.49 19.45
N VAL A 464 -8.07 1.62 19.33
CA VAL A 464 -7.40 2.91 19.15
C VAL A 464 -7.83 3.57 17.84
N LEU A 465 -7.92 2.80 16.75
CA LEU A 465 -8.35 3.31 15.44
C LEU A 465 -9.81 3.79 15.46
N SER A 466 -10.68 3.21 16.30
CA SER A 466 -12.07 3.61 16.38
C SER A 466 -12.25 5.06 16.89
N VAL A 467 -11.24 5.61 17.55
CA VAL A 467 -11.22 6.99 18.04
C VAL A 467 -11.01 7.99 16.89
N VAL A 468 -10.35 7.59 15.79
CA VAL A 468 -9.97 8.50 14.69
C VAL A 468 -11.19 9.20 14.05
N PRO A 469 -12.28 8.52 13.69
CA PRO A 469 -13.46 9.23 13.14
C PRO A 469 -14.08 10.22 14.13
N LEU A 470 -14.08 9.90 15.43
CA LEU A 470 -14.60 10.77 16.47
C LEU A 470 -13.77 12.05 16.60
N VAL A 471 -12.45 11.93 16.58
CA VAL A 471 -11.51 13.07 16.64
C VAL A 471 -11.71 13.95 15.39
N HIS A 472 -11.87 13.33 14.22
CA HIS A 472 -12.09 14.04 12.97
C HIS A 472 -13.38 14.85 12.99
N GLN A 473 -14.47 14.28 13.51
CA GLN A 473 -15.76 14.98 13.66
C GLN A 473 -15.65 16.17 14.60
N ARG A 474 -14.95 16.00 15.72
CA ARG A 474 -14.72 17.08 16.69
C ARG A 474 -13.90 18.22 16.08
N MET A 475 -12.88 17.90 15.28
CA MET A 475 -12.05 18.88 14.58
C MET A 475 -12.88 19.67 13.56
N LEU A 476 -13.78 19.00 12.82
CA LEU A 476 -14.67 19.66 11.85
C LEU A 476 -15.65 20.58 12.54
N GLN A 477 -16.22 20.16 13.67
CA GLN A 477 -17.15 20.99 14.46
C GLN A 477 -16.44 22.23 14.99
N LYS A 478 -15.21 22.08 15.48
CA LYS A 478 -14.40 23.18 15.97
C LYS A 478 -14.07 24.19 14.86
N GLN A 479 -13.73 23.69 13.67
CA GLN A 479 -13.47 24.55 12.50
C GLN A 479 -14.73 25.31 12.07
N ARG A 480 -15.91 24.68 12.12
CA ARG A 480 -17.18 25.32 11.78
C ARG A 480 -17.51 26.44 12.78
N LEU A 481 -17.26 26.20 14.06
CA LEU A 481 -17.50 27.21 15.12
C LEU A 481 -16.52 28.38 14.96
N ASP A 482 -15.25 28.12 14.68
CA ASP A 482 -14.23 29.14 14.50
C ASP A 482 -14.51 29.97 13.23
N SER A 483 -14.90 29.32 12.12
CA SER A 483 -15.25 30.04 10.88
C SER A 483 -16.54 30.83 11.04
N GLY A 484 -17.47 30.35 11.86
CA GLY A 484 -18.66 31.10 12.24
C GLY A 484 -18.33 32.33 13.05
N LYS A 485 -17.41 32.22 14.00
CA LYS A 485 -16.91 33.35 14.79
C LYS A 485 -16.17 34.35 13.92
N ASP A 486 -15.32 33.89 12.99
CA ASP A 486 -14.57 34.74 12.08
C ASP A 486 -15.51 35.51 11.14
N LYS A 487 -16.60 34.88 10.67
CA LYS A 487 -17.60 35.54 9.87
C LYS A 487 -18.37 36.61 10.65
N MET A 488 -18.58 36.36 11.96
CA MET A 488 -19.18 37.36 12.83
C MET A 488 -18.22 38.50 13.15
N LEU A 489 -16.92 38.22 13.18
CA LEU A 489 -15.88 39.20 13.54
C LEU A 489 -15.24 39.89 12.33
N THR A 490 -15.55 39.47 11.09
CA THR A 490 -15.02 40.15 9.90
C THR A 490 -15.61 41.55 9.79
N PRO A 491 -14.75 42.58 9.54
CA PRO A 491 -15.23 43.96 9.46
C PRO A 491 -15.92 44.31 8.15
N GLU A 492 -16.48 43.33 7.45
CA GLU A 492 -17.28 43.57 6.25
C GLU A 492 -18.58 44.31 6.56
N ALA A 493 -18.97 44.29 7.83
CA ALA A 493 -20.12 45.02 8.29
C ALA A 493 -19.89 46.56 8.29
N VAL A 494 -18.60 46.98 8.23
CA VAL A 494 -18.25 48.40 8.24
C VAL A 494 -17.37 48.69 7.03
N VAL A 495 -17.97 49.14 5.94
CA VAL A 495 -17.27 49.60 4.75
C VAL A 495 -17.34 51.12 4.72
N ASN A 496 -16.18 51.78 4.76
CA ASN A 496 -16.06 53.24 4.70
C ASN A 496 -16.78 54.00 5.81
N GLY A 497 -16.89 53.37 7.00
CA GLY A 497 -17.52 54.00 8.14
C GLY A 497 -19.03 54.02 8.11
N GLU A 498 -19.64 53.36 7.13
CA GLU A 498 -21.08 53.24 7.03
C GLU A 498 -21.51 51.80 7.31
N LEU A 499 -22.55 51.65 8.13
CA LEU A 499 -23.17 50.38 8.40
C LEU A 499 -23.96 49.92 7.19
N LEU A 500 -23.68 48.70 6.72
CA LEU A 500 -24.40 48.10 5.63
C LEU A 500 -25.88 47.86 6.05
N PRO A 501 -26.83 48.10 5.12
CA PRO A 501 -28.22 47.81 5.42
C PRO A 501 -28.41 46.31 5.74
N GLY A 502 -29.04 46.04 6.84
CA GLY A 502 -29.24 44.68 7.31
C GLY A 502 -28.37 44.24 8.48
N CYS A 503 -27.44 45.08 8.89
CA CYS A 503 -26.67 44.83 10.11
C CYS A 503 -27.62 45.05 11.33
N PRO A 504 -27.57 44.16 12.33
CA PRO A 504 -28.48 44.28 13.50
C PRO A 504 -28.07 45.35 14.49
N ALA A 505 -27.36 46.37 14.05
CA ALA A 505 -26.94 47.48 14.91
C ALA A 505 -28.12 48.30 15.43
N SER A 506 -29.30 48.15 14.82
CA SER A 506 -30.51 48.82 15.27
C SER A 506 -31.04 48.23 16.57
N GLU A 507 -30.56 47.06 16.98
CA GLU A 507 -31.00 46.45 18.24
C GLU A 507 -30.14 46.93 19.42
N ALA A 508 -29.10 47.66 19.17
CA ALA A 508 -28.22 48.14 20.23
C ALA A 508 -28.75 49.41 20.92
N HIS A 509 -29.92 49.93 20.47
CA HIS A 509 -30.47 51.16 21.00
C HIS A 509 -31.83 50.96 21.72
N MET A 510 -32.15 49.74 22.14
CA MET A 510 -33.29 49.50 23.03
C MET A 510 -32.85 48.90 24.35
#